data_9add710ba7d26099e45713924e3eac08
#
_entry.id   9add710ba7d26099e45713924e3eac08
#
_cell.length_a   1.000
_cell.length_b   1.000
_cell.length_c   1.000
_cell.angle_alpha   90.00
_cell.angle_beta   90.00
_cell.angle_gamma   90.00
#
_symmetry.space_group_name_H-M   'P 1'
#
loop_
_entity.id
_entity.type
_entity.pdbx_description
1 polymer ?
#
loop_
_entity_poly.entity_id
_entity_poly.type
_entity_poly.pdbx_seq_one_letter_code
_entity_poly.pdbx_strand_id
1 'polypeptide(L)'
;EMGFNLIPLKPKSKEPIGGLNWKQFQDNKYMGSYPDSCNVAVICGTSSGNIFVVDLDDATLYDDYPEEIKNTFTVKTGKGYHIYYHFHGFPPPNKKLDDKRGRHIDIKSHGGYVLAPTSVHPNGSIYTAINESPIMDISIQKLKDHLSNMGFNVETKPVEEIEGGISEGGRNDATFKYACYLIRDKGLFGEALKLEIDNLNQKHTPPLPESELSLIISQAEKAEHKNMAKHIVDARSVVEKLSNAPLKLTMQDITPTYENKPIEFDCMITAVGERMTYTVSADCSCVMCGSSKKVFCDDLHLLQVPYCMKDKRPYDIDESTKVTAYIQQMRIQEFLETARNATPIEFDAEITDEDVGEAFIGDRKTVVARFRSIPKPKSAYNDIVFQINQMKDLEQKQGCMPTEEEIKKWKQINIFERVTASIAPDIYINPRIVESLILWACGGNSLNGKRDLIHCGILGDAQLGKSDLLLKMYKLLPGSGYTVGRNTSGAGLTIAMVKLYNGTMIPKAGFFPQHTGHPCIIDEIDKMKKEDHNSCLEVMEQQTTSQAKAGTGGGLTLPTKCPLLIAGNPKNGKFNPKYPTVMDNFDM
;
A
#
# COMPACT_ATOMS: atom_id res chain seq x y z
N GLU A 1 9.11 -14.01 8.14
CA GLU A 1 7.68 -14.16 8.44
C GLU A 1 7.24 -13.33 9.65
N MET A 2 8.08 -13.07 10.66
CA MET A 2 7.74 -12.23 11.83
C MET A 2 7.92 -10.72 11.61
N GLY A 3 8.30 -10.28 10.42
CA GLY A 3 8.43 -8.86 10.06
C GLY A 3 9.64 -8.12 10.66
N PHE A 4 10.57 -8.81 11.27
CA PHE A 4 11.76 -8.21 11.89
C PHE A 4 12.66 -7.48 10.87
N ASN A 5 13.29 -6.42 11.33
CA ASN A 5 14.36 -5.76 10.60
C ASN A 5 15.68 -6.45 10.92
N LEU A 6 16.25 -7.14 9.95
CA LEU A 6 17.43 -7.97 10.11
C LEU A 6 18.65 -7.27 9.53
N ILE A 7 19.82 -7.46 10.14
CA ILE A 7 21.10 -6.99 9.62
C ILE A 7 22.14 -8.11 9.63
N PRO A 8 23.05 -8.16 8.65
CA PRO A 8 24.13 -9.15 8.62
C PRO A 8 25.25 -8.79 9.57
N LEU A 9 25.75 -9.81 10.29
CA LEU A 9 26.89 -9.74 11.18
C LEU A 9 28.02 -10.64 10.67
N LYS A 10 29.24 -10.40 11.13
CA LYS A 10 30.40 -11.28 10.86
C LYS A 10 30.10 -12.71 11.35
N PRO A 11 30.60 -13.76 10.67
CA PRO A 11 30.43 -15.14 11.13
C PRO A 11 30.97 -15.32 12.55
N LYS A 12 30.26 -16.06 13.39
CA LYS A 12 30.62 -16.33 14.80
C LYS A 12 30.95 -15.07 15.60
N SER A 13 30.31 -13.96 15.28
CA SER A 13 30.54 -12.64 15.90
C SER A 13 29.20 -11.94 16.18
N LYS A 14 29.28 -10.96 17.08
CA LYS A 14 28.18 -10.01 17.35
C LYS A 14 28.37 -8.68 16.60
N GLU A 15 29.42 -8.53 15.79
CA GLU A 15 29.73 -7.28 15.09
C GLU A 15 29.13 -7.25 13.68
N PRO A 16 28.57 -6.10 13.23
CA PRO A 16 28.13 -5.92 11.86
C PRO A 16 29.26 -6.14 10.84
N ILE A 17 28.90 -6.62 9.65
CA ILE A 17 29.86 -6.82 8.57
C ILE A 17 30.37 -5.49 8.01
N GLY A 18 31.63 -5.48 7.53
CA GLY A 18 32.16 -4.47 6.59
C GLY A 18 31.97 -3.01 6.97
N GLY A 19 31.93 -2.66 8.27
CA GLY A 19 31.71 -1.26 8.70
C GLY A 19 30.28 -0.77 8.55
N LEU A 20 29.29 -1.68 8.43
CA LEU A 20 27.88 -1.36 8.35
C LEU A 20 27.45 -0.48 9.54
N ASN A 21 27.05 0.76 9.25
CA ASN A 21 26.47 1.64 10.26
C ASN A 21 25.02 1.20 10.54
N TRP A 22 24.85 0.20 11.39
CA TRP A 22 23.56 -0.38 11.70
C TRP A 22 22.57 0.60 12.35
N LYS A 23 23.04 1.68 12.98
CA LYS A 23 22.18 2.68 13.63
C LYS A 23 21.25 3.40 12.66
N GLN A 24 21.61 3.51 11.40
CA GLN A 24 20.74 4.09 10.37
C GLN A 24 19.49 3.22 10.06
N PHE A 25 19.50 1.95 10.48
CA PHE A 25 18.40 1.02 10.29
C PHE A 25 17.46 0.93 11.51
N GLN A 26 17.62 1.82 12.50
CA GLN A 26 16.67 1.91 13.61
C GLN A 26 15.27 2.34 13.17
N ASP A 27 15.20 3.20 12.15
CA ASP A 27 13.95 3.74 11.60
C ASP A 27 13.65 3.23 10.18
N ASN A 28 14.62 2.62 9.50
CA ASN A 28 14.49 2.11 8.14
C ASN A 28 14.82 0.62 8.08
N LYS A 29 14.18 -0.14 7.20
CA LYS A 29 14.54 -1.55 6.98
C LYS A 29 15.86 -1.67 6.22
N TYR A 30 16.68 -2.65 6.61
CA TYR A 30 17.86 -3.03 5.86
C TYR A 30 17.43 -3.80 4.59
N MET A 31 17.83 -3.29 3.43
CA MET A 31 17.50 -3.87 2.12
C MET A 31 18.73 -4.41 1.37
N GLY A 32 19.87 -4.51 2.06
CA GLY A 32 21.11 -5.01 1.45
C GLY A 32 21.19 -6.53 1.40
N SER A 33 22.27 -7.04 0.80
CA SER A 33 22.54 -8.48 0.68
C SER A 33 23.07 -9.09 1.98
N TYR A 34 22.83 -10.38 2.16
CA TYR A 34 23.37 -11.20 3.25
C TYR A 34 24.45 -12.13 2.68
N PRO A 35 25.72 -11.94 3.02
CA PRO A 35 26.78 -12.86 2.60
C PRO A 35 26.56 -14.28 3.13
N ASP A 36 27.06 -15.27 2.40
CA ASP A 36 27.03 -16.66 2.85
C ASP A 36 27.71 -16.80 4.21
N SER A 37 27.14 -17.63 5.08
CA SER A 37 27.64 -17.92 6.44
C SER A 37 27.62 -16.72 7.41
N CYS A 38 27.03 -15.57 7.07
CA CYS A 38 26.92 -14.47 8.03
C CYS A 38 25.98 -14.82 9.19
N ASN A 39 26.27 -14.29 10.38
CA ASN A 39 25.28 -14.20 11.44
C ASN A 39 24.24 -13.13 11.09
N VAL A 40 23.08 -13.22 11.69
CA VAL A 40 22.01 -12.25 11.51
C VAL A 40 21.59 -11.70 12.86
N ALA A 41 21.34 -10.39 12.94
CA ALA A 41 20.78 -9.77 14.13
C ALA A 41 19.41 -9.15 13.84
N VAL A 42 18.54 -9.16 14.86
CA VAL A 42 17.28 -8.44 14.89
C VAL A 42 17.52 -7.07 15.51
N ILE A 43 17.23 -6.01 14.78
CA ILE A 43 17.22 -4.65 15.35
C ILE A 43 15.99 -4.52 16.24
N CYS A 44 16.19 -4.17 17.50
CA CYS A 44 15.11 -3.92 18.44
C CYS A 44 14.51 -2.52 18.23
N GLY A 45 13.24 -2.36 18.52
CA GLY A 45 12.53 -1.09 18.40
C GLY A 45 11.48 -1.07 17.30
N THR A 46 11.20 0.14 16.80
CA THR A 46 10.09 0.42 15.88
C THR A 46 10.23 -0.26 14.53
N SER A 47 11.44 -0.33 13.99
CA SER A 47 11.71 -0.94 12.67
C SER A 47 11.44 -2.45 12.59
N SER A 48 11.31 -3.12 13.75
CA SER A 48 10.93 -4.54 13.87
C SER A 48 9.55 -4.74 14.51
N GLY A 49 8.64 -3.78 14.39
CA GLY A 49 7.28 -3.92 14.91
C GLY A 49 7.15 -3.61 16.40
N ASN A 50 7.90 -2.64 16.93
CA ASN A 50 7.87 -2.23 18.34
C ASN A 50 8.31 -3.32 19.31
N ILE A 51 9.36 -4.07 18.96
CA ILE A 51 9.89 -5.10 19.85
C ILE A 51 10.97 -4.56 20.77
N PHE A 52 11.01 -5.14 21.96
CA PHE A 52 12.18 -5.13 22.83
C PHE A 52 12.46 -6.56 23.31
N VAL A 53 13.67 -6.80 23.76
CA VAL A 53 14.11 -8.12 24.18
C VAL A 53 14.69 -8.03 25.59
N VAL A 54 14.24 -8.94 26.43
CA VAL A 54 14.85 -9.20 27.74
C VAL A 54 15.89 -10.31 27.52
N ASP A 55 17.17 -9.95 27.59
CA ASP A 55 18.30 -10.85 27.42
C ASP A 55 18.75 -11.36 28.80
N LEU A 56 18.50 -12.63 29.06
CA LEU A 56 18.90 -13.33 30.26
C LEU A 56 20.27 -13.95 30.02
N ASP A 57 21.31 -13.41 30.65
CA ASP A 57 22.69 -13.92 30.51
C ASP A 57 23.00 -15.22 31.31
N ASP A 58 22.01 -15.70 32.07
CA ASP A 58 22.12 -16.94 32.86
C ASP A 58 20.85 -17.80 32.62
N ALA A 59 21.07 -19.05 32.23
CA ALA A 59 19.97 -19.98 31.93
C ALA A 59 19.05 -20.24 33.14
N THR A 60 19.58 -20.18 34.36
CA THR A 60 18.78 -20.38 35.60
C THR A 60 17.75 -19.28 35.82
N LEU A 61 17.97 -18.09 35.26
CA LEU A 61 16.99 -17.00 35.29
C LEU A 61 15.71 -17.34 34.52
N TYR A 62 15.81 -18.16 33.49
CA TYR A 62 14.64 -18.58 32.72
C TYR A 62 13.70 -19.49 33.50
N ASP A 63 14.26 -20.32 34.40
CA ASP A 63 13.45 -21.18 35.27
C ASP A 63 12.72 -20.35 36.33
N ASP A 64 13.37 -19.30 36.85
CA ASP A 64 12.80 -18.35 37.80
C ASP A 64 11.86 -17.30 37.14
N TYR A 65 11.81 -17.26 35.78
CA TYR A 65 11.07 -16.22 35.05
C TYR A 65 9.56 -16.44 35.18
N PRO A 66 8.75 -15.40 35.46
CA PRO A 66 7.34 -15.55 35.77
C PRO A 66 6.54 -16.15 34.59
N GLU A 67 5.79 -17.21 34.84
CA GLU A 67 4.99 -17.91 33.82
C GLU A 67 3.97 -16.99 33.11
N GLU A 68 3.46 -15.96 33.81
CA GLU A 68 2.50 -15.01 33.24
C GLU A 68 3.04 -14.18 32.08
N ILE A 69 4.36 -14.01 31.99
CA ILE A 69 5.04 -13.23 30.96
C ILE A 69 6.03 -14.08 30.15
N LYS A 70 6.15 -15.38 30.41
CA LYS A 70 7.08 -16.30 29.77
C LYS A 70 6.57 -16.86 28.45
N ASN A 71 5.24 -16.92 28.28
CA ASN A 71 4.61 -17.49 27.07
C ASN A 71 4.63 -16.49 25.91
N THR A 72 5.82 -16.24 25.40
CA THR A 72 6.11 -15.35 24.26
C THR A 72 7.26 -15.93 23.44
N PHE A 73 7.48 -15.42 22.23
CA PHE A 73 8.59 -15.87 21.39
C PHE A 73 9.92 -15.78 22.14
N THR A 74 10.60 -16.90 22.24
CA THR A 74 11.83 -17.03 23.04
C THR A 74 12.91 -17.78 22.26
N VAL A 75 14.14 -17.27 22.36
CA VAL A 75 15.32 -17.83 21.70
C VAL A 75 16.34 -18.24 22.75
N LYS A 76 16.79 -19.49 22.70
CA LYS A 76 17.90 -19.98 23.53
C LYS A 76 19.21 -19.45 22.95
N THR A 77 20.03 -18.84 23.81
CA THR A 77 21.33 -18.28 23.45
C THR A 77 22.47 -19.20 23.88
N GLY A 78 23.71 -18.79 23.70
CA GLY A 78 24.86 -19.54 24.17
C GLY A 78 25.03 -19.61 25.69
N LYS A 79 24.33 -18.77 26.46
CA LYS A 79 24.41 -18.70 27.94
C LYS A 79 23.08 -18.65 28.63
N GLY A 80 22.03 -18.18 27.96
CA GLY A 80 20.70 -17.98 28.54
C GLY A 80 19.62 -17.88 27.49
N TYR A 81 18.79 -16.84 27.55
CA TYR A 81 17.60 -16.72 26.68
C TYR A 81 17.33 -15.27 26.29
N HIS A 82 16.89 -15.04 25.06
CA HIS A 82 16.26 -13.82 24.59
C HIS A 82 14.75 -13.98 24.62
N ILE A 83 14.03 -13.17 25.39
CA ILE A 83 12.58 -13.17 25.52
C ILE A 83 12.05 -11.93 24.83
N TYR A 84 11.20 -12.09 23.81
CA TYR A 84 10.74 -11.01 22.96
C TYR A 84 9.39 -10.50 23.43
N TYR A 85 9.21 -9.18 23.44
CA TYR A 85 7.97 -8.51 23.77
C TYR A 85 7.68 -7.36 22.82
N HIS A 86 6.39 -7.04 22.65
CA HIS A 86 5.96 -5.78 22.07
C HIS A 86 5.76 -4.73 23.16
N PHE A 87 6.13 -3.50 22.84
CA PHE A 87 5.81 -2.34 23.67
C PHE A 87 4.78 -1.45 22.99
N HIS A 88 3.94 -0.79 23.79
CA HIS A 88 3.02 0.25 23.34
C HIS A 88 3.49 1.61 23.87
N GLY A 89 3.46 2.62 22.99
CA GLY A 89 3.96 3.96 23.33
C GLY A 89 5.48 4.05 23.23
N PHE A 90 6.15 4.44 24.30
CA PHE A 90 7.60 4.65 24.30
C PHE A 90 8.36 3.33 24.47
N PRO A 91 9.46 3.15 23.68
CA PRO A 91 10.34 2.01 23.88
C PRO A 91 10.97 2.05 25.27
N PRO A 92 11.08 0.92 25.97
CA PRO A 92 11.83 0.89 27.22
C PRO A 92 13.28 1.30 26.97
N PRO A 93 13.97 1.92 27.92
CA PRO A 93 15.39 2.25 27.77
C PRO A 93 16.24 0.98 27.73
N ASN A 94 17.30 0.99 26.91
CA ASN A 94 18.32 -0.04 26.99
C ASN A 94 18.96 0.03 28.38
N LYS A 95 18.86 -1.04 29.15
CA LYS A 95 19.31 -1.04 30.55
C LYS A 95 19.80 -2.40 30.97
N LYS A 96 20.93 -2.41 31.66
CA LYS A 96 21.44 -3.59 32.38
C LYS A 96 20.92 -3.54 33.81
N LEU A 97 20.37 -4.64 34.27
CA LEU A 97 19.83 -4.82 35.61
C LEU A 97 20.59 -5.93 36.31
N ASP A 98 20.99 -5.68 37.53
CA ASP A 98 21.70 -6.66 38.37
C ASP A 98 20.83 -7.04 39.56
N ASP A 99 20.86 -8.31 39.97
CA ASP A 99 20.25 -8.76 41.20
C ASP A 99 21.31 -8.82 42.33
N LYS A 100 20.85 -9.04 43.56
CA LYS A 100 21.71 -9.15 44.73
C LYS A 100 22.69 -10.36 44.71
N ARG A 101 22.48 -11.29 43.77
CA ARG A 101 23.29 -12.48 43.57
C ARG A 101 24.35 -12.30 42.48
N GLY A 102 24.39 -11.13 41.83
CA GLY A 102 25.28 -10.80 40.73
C GLY A 102 24.86 -11.37 39.36
N ARG A 103 23.61 -11.84 39.23
CA ARG A 103 23.05 -12.22 37.92
C ARG A 103 22.54 -10.98 37.21
N HIS A 104 22.61 -10.97 35.86
CA HIS A 104 22.22 -9.79 35.09
C HIS A 104 21.16 -10.12 34.05
N ILE A 105 20.36 -9.10 33.76
CA ILE A 105 19.37 -9.05 32.67
C ILE A 105 19.66 -7.79 31.87
N ASP A 106 19.75 -7.91 30.55
CA ASP A 106 19.86 -6.77 29.65
C ASP A 106 18.51 -6.52 28.94
N ILE A 107 17.95 -5.33 29.05
CA ILE A 107 16.83 -4.90 28.23
C ILE A 107 17.40 -4.28 26.95
N LYS A 108 17.13 -4.89 25.79
CA LYS A 108 17.51 -4.42 24.46
C LYS A 108 16.27 -3.89 23.75
N SER A 109 16.26 -2.62 23.45
CA SER A 109 15.16 -1.90 22.84
C SER A 109 15.64 -1.02 21.69
N HIS A 110 14.91 0.02 21.35
CA HIS A 110 15.35 0.99 20.34
C HIS A 110 16.78 1.46 20.63
N GLY A 111 17.65 1.44 19.62
CA GLY A 111 19.09 1.68 19.82
C GLY A 111 19.90 0.43 20.16
N GLY A 112 19.28 -0.76 20.15
CA GLY A 112 19.92 -2.05 20.37
C GLY A 112 19.60 -3.09 19.27
N TYR A 113 20.32 -4.20 19.29
CA TYR A 113 20.02 -5.38 18.48
C TYR A 113 20.41 -6.65 19.23
N VAL A 114 19.81 -7.77 18.86
CA VAL A 114 20.12 -9.11 19.39
C VAL A 114 20.38 -10.09 18.24
N LEU A 115 21.14 -11.16 18.48
CA LEU A 115 21.34 -12.18 17.46
C LEU A 115 20.03 -12.96 17.20
N ALA A 116 19.74 -13.15 15.92
CA ALA A 116 18.59 -13.92 15.46
C ALA A 116 18.82 -15.44 15.64
N PRO A 117 17.76 -16.25 15.68
CA PRO A 117 17.86 -17.70 15.56
C PRO A 117 18.71 -18.11 14.35
N THR A 118 19.36 -19.26 14.43
CA THR A 118 20.33 -19.82 13.48
C THR A 118 21.72 -19.15 13.47
N SER A 119 21.88 -17.99 14.09
CA SER A 119 23.19 -17.35 14.27
C SER A 119 24.07 -18.15 15.22
N VAL A 120 25.40 -18.09 15.02
CA VAL A 120 26.39 -18.80 15.83
C VAL A 120 27.06 -17.84 16.80
N HIS A 121 26.96 -18.12 18.09
CA HIS A 121 27.67 -17.36 19.13
C HIS A 121 29.17 -17.52 19.01
N PRO A 122 30.02 -16.57 19.46
CA PRO A 122 31.49 -16.73 19.45
C PRO A 122 32.02 -18.00 20.13
N ASN A 123 31.28 -18.55 21.12
CA ASN A 123 31.66 -19.82 21.79
C ASN A 123 31.23 -21.08 20.98
N GLY A 124 30.63 -20.92 19.80
CA GLY A 124 30.19 -22.00 18.94
C GLY A 124 28.72 -22.46 19.15
N SER A 125 28.02 -21.98 20.17
CA SER A 125 26.61 -22.31 20.40
C SER A 125 25.73 -21.66 19.34
N ILE A 126 24.65 -22.35 18.94
CA ILE A 126 23.68 -21.84 17.95
C ILE A 126 22.49 -21.23 18.71
N TYR A 127 22.07 -20.04 18.27
CA TYR A 127 20.83 -19.43 18.75
C TYR A 127 19.63 -20.19 18.18
N THR A 128 18.78 -20.71 19.05
CA THR A 128 17.66 -21.58 18.64
C THR A 128 16.36 -21.08 19.24
N ALA A 129 15.34 -20.87 18.40
CA ALA A 129 13.98 -20.60 18.88
C ALA A 129 13.47 -21.84 19.62
N ILE A 130 12.98 -21.67 20.85
CA ILE A 130 12.48 -22.78 21.68
C ILE A 130 10.97 -22.95 21.61
N ASN A 131 10.28 -21.97 21.04
CA ASN A 131 8.83 -22.00 20.80
C ASN A 131 8.49 -21.16 19.57
N GLU A 132 7.26 -21.30 19.09
CA GLU A 132 6.65 -20.49 18.01
C GLU A 132 5.53 -19.60 18.56
N SER A 133 5.55 -19.29 19.85
CA SER A 133 4.54 -18.45 20.48
C SER A 133 4.52 -17.06 19.83
N PRO A 134 3.35 -16.42 19.67
CA PRO A 134 3.29 -15.03 19.24
C PRO A 134 4.00 -14.12 20.27
N ILE A 135 4.57 -13.02 19.78
CA ILE A 135 5.21 -12.04 20.67
C ILE A 135 4.14 -11.38 21.52
N MET A 136 4.31 -11.43 22.84
CA MET A 136 3.35 -10.89 23.80
C MET A 136 3.47 -9.37 23.92
N ASP A 137 2.34 -8.69 23.97
CA ASP A 137 2.24 -7.30 24.39
C ASP A 137 2.37 -7.16 25.90
N ILE A 138 3.31 -6.35 26.37
CA ILE A 138 3.49 -6.12 27.80
C ILE A 138 3.68 -4.63 28.11
N SER A 139 3.02 -4.14 29.16
CA SER A 139 3.31 -2.81 29.66
C SER A 139 4.64 -2.79 30.41
N ILE A 140 5.40 -1.71 30.26
CA ILE A 140 6.70 -1.54 30.92
C ILE A 140 6.54 -1.61 32.45
N GLN A 141 5.44 -1.13 33.00
CA GLN A 141 5.18 -1.22 34.44
C GLN A 141 5.01 -2.68 34.87
N LYS A 142 4.21 -3.47 34.14
CA LYS A 142 4.04 -4.91 34.45
C LYS A 142 5.37 -5.67 34.41
N LEU A 143 6.22 -5.39 33.42
CA LEU A 143 7.56 -5.98 33.34
C LEU A 143 8.42 -5.58 34.55
N LYS A 144 8.42 -4.28 34.91
CA LYS A 144 9.15 -3.78 36.08
C LYS A 144 8.71 -4.46 37.38
N ASP A 145 7.43 -4.62 37.60
CA ASP A 145 6.89 -5.25 38.79
C ASP A 145 7.37 -6.73 38.89
N HIS A 146 7.34 -7.47 37.78
CA HIS A 146 7.83 -8.85 37.75
C HIS A 146 9.34 -8.94 37.99
N LEU A 147 10.13 -8.10 37.33
CA LEU A 147 11.60 -8.08 37.52
C LEU A 147 12.00 -7.66 38.94
N SER A 148 11.25 -6.71 39.54
CA SER A 148 11.45 -6.32 40.94
C SER A 148 11.16 -7.48 41.90
N ASN A 149 10.08 -8.24 41.65
CA ASN A 149 9.76 -9.42 42.43
C ASN A 149 10.81 -10.53 42.31
N MET A 150 11.52 -10.62 41.18
CA MET A 150 12.69 -11.48 41.00
C MET A 150 13.95 -10.99 41.70
N GLY A 151 13.91 -9.80 42.30
CA GLY A 151 15.03 -9.19 43.04
C GLY A 151 15.95 -8.31 42.23
N PHE A 152 15.58 -7.97 40.98
CA PHE A 152 16.34 -7.02 40.17
C PHE A 152 16.03 -5.59 40.58
N ASN A 153 17.07 -4.74 40.60
CA ASN A 153 16.89 -3.33 40.85
C ASN A 153 16.40 -2.63 39.58
N VAL A 154 15.08 -2.57 39.42
CA VAL A 154 14.40 -2.02 38.24
C VAL A 154 14.26 -0.51 38.33
N GLU A 155 14.31 0.05 39.51
CA GLU A 155 14.30 1.48 39.68
C GLU A 155 15.55 2.05 38.99
N THR A 156 15.35 3.03 38.09
CA THR A 156 16.39 4.03 37.88
C THR A 156 16.70 4.51 39.28
N LYS A 157 17.97 4.33 39.75
CA LYS A 157 18.37 5.02 40.96
C LYS A 157 17.72 6.42 40.88
N PRO A 158 16.84 6.81 41.78
CA PRO A 158 16.56 8.23 41.94
C PRO A 158 17.96 8.83 41.94
N VAL A 159 18.16 9.97 41.27
CA VAL A 159 19.33 10.81 41.53
C VAL A 159 19.40 10.78 43.03
N GLU A 160 20.39 10.04 43.58
CA GLU A 160 20.42 9.56 44.95
C GLU A 160 19.83 10.64 45.81
N GLU A 161 18.83 10.34 46.62
CA GLU A 161 18.34 11.28 47.57
C GLU A 161 19.57 12.00 48.08
N ILE A 162 19.70 13.27 47.69
CA ILE A 162 20.84 14.07 48.08
C ILE A 162 20.56 14.37 49.53
N GLU A 163 20.59 13.30 50.35
CA GLU A 163 20.27 13.34 51.77
C GLU A 163 21.20 14.26 52.54
N GLY A 164 22.28 14.72 51.90
CA GLY A 164 23.27 15.53 52.58
C GLY A 164 23.52 16.93 52.04
N GLY A 165 22.79 17.39 51.01
CA GLY A 165 23.11 18.64 50.32
C GLY A 165 24.45 18.56 49.56
N ILE A 166 24.61 19.38 48.52
CA ILE A 166 25.85 19.44 47.72
C ILE A 166 26.62 20.69 48.09
N SER A 167 27.91 20.56 48.29
CA SER A 167 28.83 21.67 48.51
C SER A 167 29.08 22.48 47.24
N GLU A 168 29.69 23.65 47.42
CA GLU A 168 29.96 24.59 46.32
C GLU A 168 30.68 23.95 45.13
N GLY A 169 30.15 24.17 43.91
CA GLY A 169 30.71 23.71 42.64
C GLY A 169 29.92 22.66 41.84
N GLY A 170 28.93 21.95 42.46
CA GLY A 170 28.12 20.93 41.78
C GLY A 170 26.62 21.10 41.85
N ARG A 171 26.17 22.13 42.62
CA ARG A 171 24.75 22.35 42.97
C ARG A 171 23.84 22.59 41.75
N ASN A 172 24.28 23.43 40.83
CA ASN A 172 23.48 23.80 39.65
C ASN A 172 23.23 22.57 38.75
N ASP A 173 24.26 21.76 38.48
CA ASP A 173 24.14 20.56 37.66
C ASP A 173 23.26 19.49 38.32
N ALA A 174 23.40 19.30 39.64
CA ALA A 174 22.57 18.37 40.40
C ALA A 174 21.10 18.82 40.45
N THR A 175 20.85 20.08 40.72
CA THR A 175 19.50 20.67 40.73
C THR A 175 18.85 20.59 39.35
N PHE A 176 19.61 20.86 38.29
CA PHE A 176 19.12 20.71 36.91
C PHE A 176 18.74 19.26 36.58
N LYS A 177 19.60 18.30 36.90
CA LYS A 177 19.34 16.87 36.66
C LYS A 177 18.13 16.39 37.48
N TYR A 178 17.98 16.85 38.70
CA TYR A 178 16.82 16.52 39.54
C TYR A 178 15.54 17.14 38.99
N ALA A 179 15.57 18.38 38.52
CA ALA A 179 14.44 19.02 37.87
C ALA A 179 14.01 18.26 36.62
N CYS A 180 14.94 17.86 35.73
CA CYS A 180 14.64 17.03 34.55
C CYS A 180 14.02 15.68 34.95
N TYR A 181 14.50 15.05 36.02
CA TYR A 181 13.92 13.80 36.54
C TYR A 181 12.48 14.03 37.05
N LEU A 182 12.22 15.07 37.82
CA LEU A 182 10.87 15.38 38.34
C LEU A 182 9.88 15.64 37.20
N ILE A 183 10.31 16.33 36.15
CA ILE A 183 9.48 16.61 34.98
C ILE A 183 9.21 15.31 34.20
N ARG A 184 10.26 14.55 33.86
CA ARG A 184 10.17 13.39 32.98
C ARG A 184 9.52 12.17 33.64
N ASP A 185 9.93 11.86 34.88
CA ASP A 185 9.57 10.60 35.53
C ASP A 185 8.42 10.75 36.54
N LYS A 186 8.20 11.96 37.08
CA LYS A 186 7.13 12.26 38.05
C LYS A 186 6.04 13.15 37.47
N GLY A 187 6.24 13.75 36.28
CA GLY A 187 5.26 14.60 35.62
C GLY A 187 4.97 15.92 36.37
N LEU A 188 5.93 16.43 37.15
CA LEU A 188 5.77 17.66 37.90
C LEU A 188 6.11 18.90 37.08
N PHE A 189 5.28 19.92 37.13
CA PHE A 189 5.45 21.20 36.44
C PHE A 189 5.03 22.38 37.33
N GLY A 190 5.47 23.59 36.95
CA GLY A 190 5.06 24.84 37.58
C GLY A 190 5.34 24.87 39.07
N GLU A 191 4.35 25.24 39.87
CA GLU A 191 4.51 25.41 41.33
C GLU A 191 4.88 24.11 42.05
N ALA A 192 4.36 22.97 41.62
CA ALA A 192 4.69 21.67 42.23
C ALA A 192 6.17 21.29 41.98
N LEU A 193 6.69 21.56 40.80
CA LEU A 193 8.11 21.38 40.48
C LEU A 193 8.98 22.34 41.30
N LYS A 194 8.57 23.60 41.38
CA LYS A 194 9.29 24.63 42.15
C LYS A 194 9.40 24.24 43.64
N LEU A 195 8.31 23.77 44.25
CA LEU A 195 8.29 23.32 45.62
C LEU A 195 9.30 22.21 45.92
N GLU A 196 9.38 21.20 45.05
CA GLU A 196 10.32 20.10 45.22
C GLU A 196 11.78 20.53 45.01
N ILE A 197 12.04 21.46 44.10
CA ILE A 197 13.37 22.04 43.89
C ILE A 197 13.78 22.95 45.07
N ASP A 198 12.86 23.72 45.62
CA ASP A 198 13.12 24.54 46.81
C ASP A 198 13.46 23.64 48.03
N ASN A 199 12.74 22.54 48.21
CA ASN A 199 13.04 21.54 49.26
C ASN A 199 14.46 20.94 49.10
N LEU A 200 14.87 20.65 47.86
CA LEU A 200 16.24 20.19 47.57
C LEU A 200 17.26 21.31 47.88
N ASN A 201 16.97 22.54 47.45
CA ASN A 201 17.88 23.67 47.61
C ASN A 201 18.17 24.02 49.07
N GLN A 202 17.18 23.84 49.99
CA GLN A 202 17.39 24.01 51.42
C GLN A 202 18.45 23.07 52.00
N LYS A 203 18.71 21.94 51.35
CA LYS A 203 19.73 20.96 51.72
C LYS A 203 21.14 21.30 51.18
N HIS A 204 21.24 22.26 50.27
CA HIS A 204 22.54 22.71 49.71
C HIS A 204 23.25 23.67 50.68
N THR A 205 24.58 23.64 50.70
CA THR A 205 25.40 24.49 51.58
C THR A 205 26.47 25.24 50.78
N PRO A 206 26.30 26.57 50.57
CA PRO A 206 25.11 27.39 50.84
C PRO A 206 24.00 27.10 49.81
N PRO A 207 22.72 27.47 50.07
CA PRO A 207 21.65 27.34 49.09
C PRO A 207 21.90 28.20 47.85
N LEU A 208 21.35 27.77 46.68
CA LEU A 208 21.39 28.56 45.46
C LEU A 208 20.44 29.78 45.58
N PRO A 209 20.82 30.93 45.02
CA PRO A 209 19.93 32.09 44.92
C PRO A 209 18.66 31.80 44.14
N GLU A 210 17.53 32.42 44.47
CA GLU A 210 16.25 32.21 43.82
C GLU A 210 16.28 32.51 42.31
N SER A 211 17.12 33.48 41.90
CA SER A 211 17.32 33.81 40.48
C SER A 211 17.99 32.67 39.72
N GLU A 212 18.93 31.94 40.31
CA GLU A 212 19.57 30.76 39.69
C GLU A 212 18.62 29.57 39.66
N LEU A 213 17.83 29.35 40.73
CA LEU A 213 16.81 28.29 40.75
C LEU A 213 15.76 28.48 39.66
N SER A 214 15.25 29.69 39.52
CA SER A 214 14.27 30.01 38.46
C SER A 214 14.84 29.79 37.08
N LEU A 215 16.12 30.08 36.86
CA LEU A 215 16.81 29.82 35.59
C LEU A 215 16.97 28.31 35.33
N ILE A 216 17.38 27.56 36.35
CA ILE A 216 17.55 26.10 36.27
C ILE A 216 16.21 25.41 35.95
N ILE A 217 15.12 25.79 36.65
CA ILE A 217 13.78 25.25 36.39
C ILE A 217 13.34 25.54 34.95
N SER A 218 13.49 26.80 34.49
CA SER A 218 13.15 27.18 33.13
C SER A 218 13.97 26.43 32.06
N GLN A 219 15.25 26.20 32.33
CA GLN A 219 16.10 25.43 31.44
C GLN A 219 15.71 23.94 31.39
N ALA A 220 15.38 23.34 32.56
CA ALA A 220 14.93 21.96 32.67
C ALA A 220 13.57 21.76 31.95
N GLU A 221 12.62 22.68 32.17
CA GLU A 221 11.33 22.66 31.46
C GLU A 221 11.52 22.74 29.92
N LYS A 222 12.36 23.68 29.46
CA LYS A 222 12.67 23.81 28.01
C LYS A 222 13.34 22.56 27.45
N ALA A 223 14.29 21.97 28.19
CA ALA A 223 14.98 20.76 27.76
C ALA A 223 14.03 19.57 27.66
N GLU A 224 13.20 19.33 28.66
CA GLU A 224 12.25 18.22 28.68
C GLU A 224 11.07 18.46 27.73
N HIS A 225 10.58 19.71 27.57
CA HIS A 225 9.60 20.03 26.52
C HIS A 225 10.15 19.78 25.10
N LYS A 226 11.42 20.09 24.86
CA LYS A 226 12.07 19.78 23.57
C LYS A 226 12.20 18.27 23.36
N ASN A 227 12.58 17.52 24.40
CA ASN A 227 12.63 16.06 24.38
C ASN A 227 11.24 15.45 24.16
N MET A 228 10.23 15.91 24.90
CA MET A 228 8.83 15.48 24.71
C MET A 228 8.30 15.81 23.33
N ALA A 229 8.55 17.02 22.81
CA ALA A 229 8.14 17.40 21.45
C ALA A 229 8.80 16.50 20.40
N LYS A 230 10.09 16.20 20.53
CA LYS A 230 10.80 15.26 19.66
C LYS A 230 10.19 13.86 19.73
N HIS A 231 9.94 13.34 20.93
CA HIS A 231 9.30 12.04 21.12
C HIS A 231 7.85 12.00 20.61
N ILE A 232 7.09 13.07 20.76
CA ILE A 232 5.72 13.18 20.22
C ILE A 232 5.75 13.18 18.68
N VAL A 233 6.69 13.90 18.07
CA VAL A 233 6.88 13.90 16.61
C VAL A 233 7.29 12.51 16.14
N ASP A 234 8.25 11.87 16.80
CA ASP A 234 8.70 10.52 16.48
C ASP A 234 7.56 9.49 16.69
N ALA A 235 6.82 9.58 17.80
CA ALA A 235 5.68 8.71 18.06
C ALA A 235 4.53 8.93 17.06
N ARG A 236 4.22 10.18 16.68
CA ARG A 236 3.23 10.48 15.64
C ARG A 236 3.66 9.92 14.29
N SER A 237 4.92 10.09 13.89
CA SER A 237 5.43 9.55 12.64
C SER A 237 5.38 8.00 12.60
N VAL A 238 5.59 7.35 13.74
CA VAL A 238 5.49 5.88 13.87
C VAL A 238 4.03 5.43 13.87
N VAL A 239 3.16 6.12 14.61
CA VAL A 239 1.72 5.84 14.60
C VAL A 239 1.12 6.11 13.22
N GLU A 240 1.53 7.16 12.52
CA GLU A 240 1.16 7.42 11.13
C GLU A 240 1.68 6.33 10.19
N LYS A 241 2.92 5.87 10.34
CA LYS A 241 3.47 4.78 9.53
C LYS A 241 2.79 3.43 9.81
N LEU A 242 2.44 3.12 11.05
CA LEU A 242 1.75 1.88 11.44
C LEU A 242 0.26 1.92 11.09
N SER A 243 -0.39 3.08 11.23
CA SER A 243 -1.78 3.27 10.77
C SER A 243 -1.90 3.42 9.25
N ASN A 244 -0.79 3.62 8.56
CA ASN A 244 -0.71 3.84 7.11
C ASN A 244 -0.21 2.61 6.32
N ALA A 245 0.02 1.47 6.96
CA ALA A 245 0.24 0.24 6.20
C ALA A 245 -1.03 -0.08 5.41
N PRO A 246 -0.97 -0.15 4.06
CA PRO A 246 -2.16 -0.34 3.26
C PRO A 246 -2.76 -1.72 3.52
N LEU A 247 -4.06 -1.75 3.74
CA LEU A 247 -4.83 -2.98 3.87
C LEU A 247 -5.06 -3.56 2.48
N LYS A 248 -4.64 -4.80 2.24
CA LYS A 248 -4.89 -5.47 0.95
C LYS A 248 -6.34 -5.93 0.89
N LEU A 249 -7.10 -5.37 -0.03
CA LEU A 249 -8.52 -5.67 -0.26
C LEU A 249 -8.78 -5.93 -1.74
N THR A 250 -9.90 -6.56 -2.03
CA THR A 250 -10.47 -6.49 -3.40
C THR A 250 -11.42 -5.30 -3.48
N MET A 251 -11.67 -4.77 -4.68
CA MET A 251 -12.61 -3.65 -4.85
C MET A 251 -14.01 -3.96 -4.30
N GLN A 252 -14.39 -5.24 -4.26
CA GLN A 252 -15.69 -5.71 -3.74
C GLN A 252 -15.77 -5.72 -2.21
N ASP A 253 -14.63 -5.83 -1.53
CA ASP A 253 -14.56 -5.88 -0.07
C ASP A 253 -14.43 -4.46 0.54
N ILE A 254 -14.39 -3.42 -0.30
CA ILE A 254 -14.30 -2.03 0.15
C ILE A 254 -15.65 -1.58 0.71
N THR A 255 -15.68 -1.24 1.97
CA THR A 255 -16.86 -0.76 2.70
C THR A 255 -16.60 0.63 3.30
N PRO A 256 -17.64 1.41 3.65
CA PRO A 256 -17.49 2.74 4.26
C PRO A 256 -16.63 2.76 5.53
N THR A 257 -16.46 1.62 6.22
CA THR A 257 -15.61 1.51 7.41
C THR A 257 -14.12 1.74 7.14
N TYR A 258 -13.72 1.69 5.86
CA TYR A 258 -12.35 1.95 5.41
C TYR A 258 -12.14 3.38 4.90
N GLU A 259 -13.14 4.26 5.02
CA GLU A 259 -13.02 5.66 4.61
C GLU A 259 -11.78 6.32 5.26
N ASN A 260 -10.99 7.05 4.47
CA ASN A 260 -9.72 7.69 4.84
C ASN A 260 -8.58 6.75 5.30
N LYS A 261 -8.77 5.41 5.24
CA LYS A 261 -7.71 4.46 5.51
C LYS A 261 -6.95 4.12 4.22
N PRO A 262 -5.62 3.92 4.29
CA PRO A 262 -4.88 3.46 3.12
C PRO A 262 -5.24 2.00 2.80
N ILE A 263 -5.64 1.76 1.58
CA ILE A 263 -5.98 0.43 1.05
C ILE A 263 -5.18 0.16 -0.21
N GLU A 264 -4.76 -1.09 -0.39
CA GLU A 264 -4.07 -1.58 -1.58
C GLU A 264 -5.00 -2.56 -2.31
N PHE A 265 -5.20 -2.33 -3.59
CA PHE A 265 -6.02 -3.20 -4.42
C PHE A 265 -5.62 -3.13 -5.89
N ASP A 266 -6.00 -4.15 -6.64
CA ASP A 266 -5.77 -4.24 -8.06
C ASP A 266 -6.96 -3.66 -8.83
N CYS A 267 -6.68 -2.90 -9.91
CA CYS A 267 -7.71 -2.31 -10.74
C CYS A 267 -7.22 -2.12 -12.18
N MET A 268 -8.18 -1.90 -13.07
CA MET A 268 -7.96 -1.45 -14.44
C MET A 268 -8.34 0.01 -14.57
N ILE A 269 -7.52 0.80 -15.24
CA ILE A 269 -7.80 2.20 -15.55
C ILE A 269 -8.65 2.25 -16.81
N THR A 270 -9.92 2.64 -16.69
CA THR A 270 -10.84 2.65 -17.81
C THR A 270 -11.03 4.02 -18.44
N ALA A 271 -10.75 5.10 -17.72
CA ALA A 271 -10.79 6.46 -18.23
C ALA A 271 -9.70 7.32 -17.58
N VAL A 272 -9.14 8.23 -18.36
CA VAL A 272 -8.11 9.17 -17.89
C VAL A 272 -8.42 10.57 -18.43
N GLY A 273 -8.46 11.55 -17.53
CA GLY A 273 -8.67 12.96 -17.85
C GLY A 273 -7.37 13.67 -18.23
N GLU A 274 -7.49 14.94 -18.57
CA GLU A 274 -6.34 15.81 -18.82
C GLU A 274 -5.60 16.14 -17.52
N ARG A 275 -4.33 16.43 -17.65
CA ARG A 275 -3.54 17.00 -16.54
C ARG A 275 -4.05 18.39 -16.23
N MET A 276 -4.35 18.65 -14.98
CA MET A 276 -4.74 19.97 -14.49
C MET A 276 -3.82 20.39 -13.36
N THR A 277 -3.85 21.66 -13.02
CA THR A 277 -3.18 22.18 -11.83
C THR A 277 -4.22 22.65 -10.82
N TYR A 278 -3.94 22.46 -9.54
CA TYR A 278 -4.71 23.04 -8.46
C TYR A 278 -3.79 23.80 -7.49
N THR A 279 -4.36 24.74 -6.73
CA THR A 279 -3.59 25.51 -5.76
C THR A 279 -3.56 24.78 -4.42
N VAL A 280 -2.39 24.32 -4.00
CA VAL A 280 -2.18 23.64 -2.72
C VAL A 280 -2.25 24.63 -1.57
N SER A 281 -1.62 25.79 -1.71
CA SER A 281 -1.64 26.86 -0.70
C SER A 281 -1.37 28.22 -1.33
N ALA A 282 -1.83 29.26 -0.67
CA ALA A 282 -1.52 30.64 -1.01
C ALA A 282 -1.55 31.51 0.24
N ASP A 283 -0.83 32.62 0.21
CA ASP A 283 -0.99 33.66 1.22
C ASP A 283 -2.14 34.58 0.79
N CYS A 284 -2.96 34.95 1.74
CA CYS A 284 -4.05 35.88 1.51
C CYS A 284 -4.03 37.00 2.56
N SER A 285 -4.40 38.20 2.14
CA SER A 285 -4.37 39.39 2.99
C SER A 285 -5.66 40.20 2.89
N CYS A 286 -6.01 40.88 3.97
CA CYS A 286 -7.09 41.83 3.95
C CYS A 286 -6.58 43.19 3.49
N VAL A 287 -7.11 43.70 2.39
CA VAL A 287 -6.70 44.99 1.81
C VAL A 287 -6.92 46.15 2.77
N MET A 288 -7.93 46.04 3.67
CA MET A 288 -8.29 47.15 4.56
C MET A 288 -7.46 47.19 5.84
N CYS A 289 -7.24 46.04 6.50
CA CYS A 289 -6.54 46.02 7.78
C CYS A 289 -5.14 45.41 7.72
N GLY A 290 -4.69 44.94 6.56
CA GLY A 290 -3.36 44.36 6.35
C GLY A 290 -3.11 43.03 7.04
N SER A 291 -4.13 42.42 7.70
CA SER A 291 -3.95 41.10 8.28
C SER A 291 -3.74 40.05 7.20
N SER A 292 -2.73 39.20 7.37
CA SER A 292 -2.39 38.13 6.43
C SER A 292 -2.61 36.76 7.05
N LYS A 293 -2.88 35.76 6.19
CA LYS A 293 -3.07 34.38 6.59
C LYS A 293 -2.70 33.45 5.44
N LYS A 294 -1.99 32.38 5.73
CA LYS A 294 -1.77 31.30 4.76
C LYS A 294 -2.98 30.39 4.74
N VAL A 295 -3.50 30.10 3.56
CA VAL A 295 -4.61 29.17 3.33
C VAL A 295 -4.14 27.96 2.54
N PHE A 296 -4.72 26.84 2.83
CA PHE A 296 -4.47 25.57 2.15
C PHE A 296 -5.75 25.11 1.48
N CYS A 297 -5.62 24.36 0.40
CA CYS A 297 -6.78 23.71 -0.20
C CYS A 297 -7.36 22.67 0.77
N ASP A 298 -8.64 22.43 0.64
CA ASP A 298 -9.32 21.34 1.34
C ASP A 298 -9.12 20.00 0.58
N ASP A 299 -9.72 18.94 1.11
CA ASP A 299 -9.67 17.61 0.51
C ASP A 299 -10.36 17.51 -0.86
N LEU A 300 -11.10 18.52 -1.27
CA LEU A 300 -11.69 18.64 -2.60
C LEU A 300 -10.84 19.47 -3.55
N HIS A 301 -9.60 19.77 -3.16
CA HIS A 301 -8.66 20.64 -3.89
C HIS A 301 -9.22 22.06 -4.14
N LEU A 302 -10.14 22.51 -3.27
CA LEU A 302 -10.70 23.86 -3.31
C LEU A 302 -9.98 24.74 -2.29
N LEU A 303 -9.52 25.90 -2.76
CA LEU A 303 -8.93 26.91 -1.88
C LEU A 303 -10.06 27.76 -1.27
N GLN A 304 -10.39 27.50 -0.01
CA GLN A 304 -11.38 28.28 0.69
C GLN A 304 -10.77 29.56 1.26
N VAL A 305 -11.11 30.67 0.65
CA VAL A 305 -10.63 31.99 1.10
C VAL A 305 -11.45 32.43 2.33
N PRO A 306 -10.82 32.63 3.51
CA PRO A 306 -11.52 33.07 4.70
C PRO A 306 -11.97 34.52 4.62
N TYR A 307 -12.91 34.87 5.47
CA TYR A 307 -13.32 36.26 5.67
C TYR A 307 -12.52 36.93 6.79
N CYS A 308 -12.17 38.20 6.58
CA CYS A 308 -11.54 39.01 7.62
C CYS A 308 -12.51 39.21 8.79
N MET A 309 -12.07 38.90 10.01
CA MET A 309 -12.90 39.03 11.21
C MET A 309 -13.25 40.49 11.53
N LYS A 310 -12.38 41.43 11.16
CA LYS A 310 -12.56 42.88 11.38
C LYS A 310 -13.47 43.52 10.35
N ASP A 311 -13.20 43.26 9.08
CA ASP A 311 -13.82 43.97 7.95
C ASP A 311 -14.93 43.17 7.29
N LYS A 312 -15.13 41.90 7.69
CA LYS A 312 -16.14 40.97 7.17
C LYS A 312 -16.12 40.82 5.63
N ARG A 313 -14.96 41.03 5.01
CA ARG A 313 -14.71 40.85 3.58
C ARG A 313 -13.83 39.63 3.36
N PRO A 314 -13.93 38.96 2.20
CA PRO A 314 -12.99 37.90 1.86
C PRO A 314 -11.59 38.47 1.77
N TYR A 315 -10.59 37.66 2.11
CA TYR A 315 -9.19 38.01 1.89
C TYR A 315 -8.88 37.97 0.39
N ASP A 316 -7.97 38.81 -0.06
CA ASP A 316 -7.41 38.73 -1.39
C ASP A 316 -6.23 37.76 -1.42
N ILE A 317 -6.18 36.92 -2.45
CA ILE A 317 -5.11 35.93 -2.64
C ILE A 317 -3.92 36.63 -3.29
N ASP A 318 -2.74 36.43 -2.72
CA ASP A 318 -1.50 36.84 -3.35
C ASP A 318 -1.09 35.80 -4.40
N GLU A 319 -1.31 36.12 -5.68
CA GLU A 319 -1.01 35.25 -6.81
C GLU A 319 0.47 34.82 -6.86
N SER A 320 1.39 35.66 -6.34
CA SER A 320 2.83 35.37 -6.34
C SER A 320 3.25 34.30 -5.34
N THR A 321 2.42 34.03 -4.33
CA THR A 321 2.68 33.05 -3.27
C THR A 321 1.96 31.72 -3.49
N LYS A 322 1.22 31.59 -4.59
CA LYS A 322 0.52 30.35 -4.93
C LYS A 322 1.50 29.20 -5.13
N VAL A 323 1.30 28.15 -4.36
CA VAL A 323 1.94 26.85 -4.58
C VAL A 323 0.93 25.98 -5.31
N THR A 324 1.28 25.52 -6.50
CA THR A 324 0.43 24.68 -7.34
C THR A 324 1.02 23.28 -7.46
N ALA A 325 0.14 22.29 -7.60
CA ALA A 325 0.50 20.90 -7.89
C ALA A 325 -0.33 20.38 -9.08
N TYR A 326 0.13 19.28 -9.67
CA TYR A 326 -0.62 18.61 -10.73
C TYR A 326 -1.66 17.67 -10.14
N ILE A 327 -2.78 17.53 -10.84
CA ILE A 327 -3.83 16.57 -10.57
C ILE A 327 -4.33 15.96 -11.88
N GLN A 328 -4.63 14.67 -11.86
CA GLN A 328 -5.24 13.98 -12.98
C GLN A 328 -6.38 13.11 -12.47
N GLN A 329 -7.55 13.27 -13.08
CA GLN A 329 -8.75 12.51 -12.75
C GLN A 329 -8.84 11.28 -13.64
N MET A 330 -9.37 10.18 -13.08
CA MET A 330 -9.51 8.93 -13.80
C MET A 330 -10.72 8.14 -13.30
N ARG A 331 -11.06 7.07 -14.01
CA ARG A 331 -11.99 6.04 -13.58
C ARG A 331 -11.28 4.71 -13.50
N ILE A 332 -11.42 4.04 -12.37
CA ILE A 332 -10.87 2.72 -12.10
C ILE A 332 -11.99 1.70 -12.01
N GLN A 333 -11.71 0.47 -12.42
CA GLN A 333 -12.67 -0.62 -12.50
C GLN A 333 -12.02 -1.91 -11.99
N GLU A 334 -12.79 -2.79 -11.36
CA GLU A 334 -12.35 -4.14 -11.07
C GLU A 334 -12.12 -4.95 -12.36
N PHE A 335 -11.26 -5.96 -12.30
CA PHE A 335 -11.05 -6.84 -13.44
C PHE A 335 -12.30 -7.66 -13.74
N LEU A 336 -12.68 -7.72 -15.01
CA LEU A 336 -13.86 -8.45 -15.45
C LEU A 336 -13.80 -9.94 -15.11
N GLU A 337 -12.61 -10.52 -15.16
CA GLU A 337 -12.36 -11.94 -14.84
C GLU A 337 -12.51 -12.26 -13.33
N THR A 338 -12.41 -11.28 -12.44
CA THR A 338 -12.54 -11.46 -11.00
C THR A 338 -13.86 -10.92 -10.45
N ALA A 339 -14.63 -10.20 -11.28
CA ALA A 339 -15.92 -9.63 -10.89
C ALA A 339 -16.90 -10.71 -10.49
N ARG A 340 -17.44 -10.63 -9.26
CA ARG A 340 -18.46 -11.56 -8.75
C ARG A 340 -19.84 -11.27 -9.34
N ASN A 341 -20.05 -10.04 -9.78
CA ASN A 341 -21.31 -9.57 -10.35
C ASN A 341 -21.22 -9.44 -11.86
N ALA A 342 -22.33 -9.49 -12.55
CA ALA A 342 -22.40 -9.29 -14.00
C ALA A 342 -21.93 -7.89 -14.43
N THR A 343 -22.00 -6.90 -13.53
CA THR A 343 -21.51 -5.54 -13.76
C THR A 343 -20.32 -5.30 -12.85
N PRO A 344 -19.14 -4.97 -13.40
CA PRO A 344 -17.95 -4.67 -12.61
C PRO A 344 -18.15 -3.39 -11.79
N ILE A 345 -17.52 -3.35 -10.63
CA ILE A 345 -17.50 -2.17 -9.77
C ILE A 345 -16.58 -1.12 -10.38
N GLU A 346 -17.04 0.12 -10.44
CA GLU A 346 -16.27 1.27 -10.92
C GLU A 346 -16.27 2.39 -9.89
N PHE A 347 -15.14 3.09 -9.80
CA PHE A 347 -15.02 4.28 -8.96
C PHE A 347 -14.29 5.41 -9.71
N ASP A 348 -14.64 6.63 -9.34
CA ASP A 348 -13.84 7.79 -9.71
C ASP A 348 -12.60 7.87 -8.83
N ALA A 349 -11.47 8.27 -9.40
CA ALA A 349 -10.21 8.39 -8.73
C ALA A 349 -9.44 9.63 -9.17
N GLU A 350 -8.54 10.09 -8.32
CA GLU A 350 -7.65 11.21 -8.56
C GLU A 350 -6.23 10.80 -8.18
N ILE A 351 -5.26 11.27 -8.95
CA ILE A 351 -3.84 11.15 -8.65
C ILE A 351 -3.20 12.52 -8.68
N THR A 352 -2.30 12.78 -7.75
CA THR A 352 -1.59 14.06 -7.63
C THR A 352 -0.08 13.86 -7.71
N ASP A 353 0.64 14.94 -7.99
CA ASP A 353 2.10 15.04 -7.93
C ASP A 353 2.88 14.17 -8.93
N GLU A 354 3.85 13.37 -8.47
CA GLU A 354 4.86 12.72 -9.31
C GLU A 354 4.28 11.68 -10.28
N ASP A 355 3.21 11.00 -9.90
CA ASP A 355 2.60 9.93 -10.71
C ASP A 355 1.61 10.45 -11.77
N VAL A 356 1.41 11.79 -11.85
CA VAL A 356 0.51 12.40 -12.84
C VAL A 356 1.07 12.22 -14.26
N GLY A 357 0.30 11.49 -15.08
CA GLY A 357 0.63 11.17 -16.47
C GLY A 357 1.26 9.81 -16.70
N GLU A 358 1.44 9.02 -15.64
CA GLU A 358 1.87 7.62 -15.72
C GLU A 358 0.70 6.65 -15.90
N ALA A 359 -0.53 7.16 -15.89
CA ALA A 359 -1.75 6.38 -16.06
C ALA A 359 -2.25 6.42 -17.51
N PHE A 360 -2.44 5.26 -18.12
CA PHE A 360 -3.01 5.12 -19.45
C PHE A 360 -4.31 4.30 -19.41
N ILE A 361 -5.20 4.61 -20.34
CA ILE A 361 -6.45 3.84 -20.48
C ILE A 361 -6.10 2.40 -20.91
N GLY A 362 -6.62 1.44 -20.14
CA GLY A 362 -6.36 0.01 -20.33
C GLY A 362 -5.28 -0.55 -19.41
N ASP A 363 -4.55 0.29 -18.68
CA ASP A 363 -3.54 -0.16 -17.75
C ASP A 363 -4.13 -0.98 -16.61
N ARG A 364 -3.42 -2.04 -16.25
CA ARG A 364 -3.69 -2.86 -15.06
C ARG A 364 -2.68 -2.52 -13.99
N LYS A 365 -3.14 -1.99 -12.89
CA LYS A 365 -2.29 -1.46 -11.82
C LYS A 365 -2.70 -2.00 -10.45
N THR A 366 -1.71 -2.14 -9.58
CA THR A 366 -1.91 -2.22 -8.14
C THR A 366 -1.80 -0.80 -7.58
N VAL A 367 -2.83 -0.33 -6.91
CA VAL A 367 -2.88 1.04 -6.37
C VAL A 367 -2.94 1.02 -4.86
N VAL A 368 -2.25 1.97 -4.24
CA VAL A 368 -2.43 2.33 -2.83
C VAL A 368 -3.19 3.63 -2.78
N ALA A 369 -4.39 3.60 -2.23
CA ALA A 369 -5.29 4.75 -2.26
C ALA A 369 -6.05 4.90 -0.94
N ARG A 370 -6.58 6.10 -0.72
CA ARG A 370 -7.60 6.39 0.29
C ARG A 370 -8.87 6.82 -0.45
N PHE A 371 -10.02 6.56 0.10
CA PHE A 371 -11.25 7.09 -0.48
C PHE A 371 -12.01 7.95 0.51
N ARG A 372 -12.84 8.79 -0.05
CA ARG A 372 -13.77 9.66 0.66
C ARG A 372 -15.15 9.61 0.04
N SER A 373 -16.16 9.86 0.85
CA SER A 373 -17.55 9.93 0.44
C SER A 373 -17.93 11.39 0.17
N ILE A 374 -18.29 11.70 -1.08
CA ILE A 374 -18.69 13.05 -1.50
C ILE A 374 -20.20 13.08 -1.67
N PRO A 375 -20.95 13.95 -0.93
CA PRO A 375 -22.37 14.06 -1.07
C PRO A 375 -22.80 14.48 -2.47
N LYS A 376 -23.74 13.73 -3.07
CA LYS A 376 -24.38 14.13 -4.35
C LYS A 376 -25.34 15.29 -4.11
N PRO A 377 -25.26 16.35 -4.91
CA PRO A 377 -26.23 17.45 -4.81
C PRO A 377 -27.66 16.95 -4.93
N LYS A 378 -28.53 17.34 -4.00
CA LYS A 378 -29.97 16.99 -3.99
C LYS A 378 -30.28 15.49 -3.90
N SER A 379 -29.36 14.69 -3.34
CA SER A 379 -29.52 13.25 -3.14
C SER A 379 -29.07 12.85 -1.72
N ALA A 380 -29.64 11.77 -1.22
CA ALA A 380 -29.18 11.14 0.03
C ALA A 380 -27.97 10.21 -0.17
N TYR A 381 -27.51 10.05 -1.41
CA TYR A 381 -26.39 9.16 -1.76
C TYR A 381 -25.09 9.94 -1.89
N ASN A 382 -23.99 9.27 -1.64
CA ASN A 382 -22.64 9.80 -1.81
C ASN A 382 -21.94 9.11 -3.00
N ASP A 383 -21.07 9.84 -3.68
CA ASP A 383 -20.08 9.27 -4.57
C ASP A 383 -18.84 8.87 -3.76
N ILE A 384 -18.24 7.74 -4.10
CA ILE A 384 -16.95 7.31 -3.55
C ILE A 384 -15.87 7.73 -4.53
N VAL A 385 -14.91 8.51 -4.05
CA VAL A 385 -13.79 9.00 -4.85
C VAL A 385 -12.48 8.56 -4.19
N PHE A 386 -11.63 7.90 -4.96
CA PHE A 386 -10.32 7.45 -4.52
C PHE A 386 -9.26 8.51 -4.77
N GLN A 387 -8.41 8.73 -3.78
CA GLN A 387 -7.19 9.50 -3.88
C GLN A 387 -6.03 8.52 -3.93
N ILE A 388 -5.42 8.36 -5.10
CA ILE A 388 -4.34 7.42 -5.34
C ILE A 388 -3.04 8.06 -4.86
N ASN A 389 -2.35 7.39 -3.93
CA ASN A 389 -1.08 7.82 -3.37
C ASN A 389 0.12 7.15 -4.06
N GLN A 390 -0.06 5.92 -4.55
CA GLN A 390 0.96 5.16 -5.27
C GLN A 390 0.29 4.27 -6.30
N MET A 391 0.94 4.12 -7.43
CA MET A 391 0.51 3.27 -8.52
C MET A 391 1.70 2.44 -9.00
N LYS A 392 1.49 1.13 -9.17
CA LYS A 392 2.52 0.19 -9.66
C LYS A 392 1.92 -0.66 -10.75
N ASP A 393 2.73 -1.03 -11.72
CA ASP A 393 2.32 -2.03 -12.68
C ASP A 393 1.95 -3.32 -11.94
N LEU A 394 0.83 -3.91 -12.33
CA LEU A 394 0.45 -5.20 -11.81
C LEU A 394 1.56 -6.19 -12.20
N GLU A 395 2.20 -6.80 -11.21
CA GLU A 395 3.06 -7.93 -11.49
C GLU A 395 2.21 -8.97 -12.23
N GLN A 396 2.36 -9.00 -13.56
CA GLN A 396 1.79 -10.11 -14.32
C GLN A 396 2.38 -11.35 -13.67
N LYS A 397 1.52 -12.12 -12.97
CA LYS A 397 1.85 -13.51 -12.74
C LYS A 397 2.11 -14.04 -14.14
N GLN A 398 3.36 -14.11 -14.52
CA GLN A 398 3.75 -14.82 -15.76
C GLN A 398 2.96 -16.11 -15.69
N GLY A 399 2.00 -16.25 -16.60
CA GLY A 399 1.18 -17.44 -16.66
C GLY A 399 2.16 -18.58 -16.60
N CYS A 400 1.97 -19.50 -15.67
CA CYS A 400 2.94 -20.51 -15.27
C CYS A 400 3.57 -21.06 -16.55
N MET A 401 4.77 -20.56 -16.88
CA MET A 401 5.49 -21.08 -18.05
C MET A 401 5.67 -22.57 -17.77
N PRO A 402 5.18 -23.43 -18.64
CA PRO A 402 5.23 -24.86 -18.39
C PRO A 402 6.69 -25.28 -18.20
N THR A 403 6.93 -26.11 -17.22
CA THR A 403 8.24 -26.70 -16.99
C THR A 403 8.68 -27.55 -18.18
N GLU A 404 9.98 -27.74 -18.36
CA GLU A 404 10.49 -28.60 -19.45
C GLU A 404 9.93 -30.03 -19.36
N GLU A 405 9.64 -30.53 -18.17
CA GLU A 405 9.03 -31.85 -17.95
C GLU A 405 7.58 -31.87 -18.42
N GLU A 406 6.81 -30.82 -18.15
CA GLU A 406 5.44 -30.68 -18.64
C GLU A 406 5.42 -30.57 -20.17
N ILE A 407 6.33 -29.79 -20.75
CA ILE A 407 6.46 -29.67 -22.21
C ILE A 407 6.80 -31.04 -22.84
N LYS A 408 7.72 -31.81 -22.24
CA LYS A 408 8.05 -33.18 -22.69
C LYS A 408 6.85 -34.11 -22.60
N LYS A 409 6.10 -34.03 -21.50
CA LYS A 409 4.87 -34.82 -21.31
C LYS A 409 3.79 -34.45 -22.31
N TRP A 410 3.61 -33.16 -22.58
CA TRP A 410 2.63 -32.70 -23.59
C TRP A 410 3.01 -33.05 -25.02
N LYS A 411 4.30 -33.06 -25.35
CA LYS A 411 4.78 -33.51 -26.67
C LYS A 411 4.51 -34.99 -26.96
N GLN A 412 4.28 -35.82 -25.93
CA GLN A 412 3.93 -37.25 -26.08
C GLN A 412 2.43 -37.48 -26.27
N ILE A 413 1.59 -36.48 -26.09
CA ILE A 413 0.14 -36.54 -26.18
C ILE A 413 -0.27 -35.71 -27.41
N ASN A 414 -1.27 -36.17 -28.15
CA ASN A 414 -1.92 -35.33 -29.16
C ASN A 414 -2.78 -34.25 -28.43
N ILE A 415 -2.12 -33.17 -28.00
CA ILE A 415 -2.74 -32.06 -27.24
C ILE A 415 -3.91 -31.50 -28.05
N PHE A 416 -3.74 -31.33 -29.34
CA PHE A 416 -4.74 -30.72 -30.21
C PHE A 416 -6.05 -31.52 -30.19
N GLU A 417 -5.98 -32.83 -30.37
CA GLU A 417 -7.14 -33.72 -30.30
C GLU A 417 -7.80 -33.71 -28.91
N ARG A 418 -6.99 -33.73 -27.86
CA ARG A 418 -7.49 -33.72 -26.48
C ARG A 418 -8.19 -32.41 -26.13
N VAL A 419 -7.63 -31.26 -26.52
CA VAL A 419 -8.24 -29.95 -26.32
C VAL A 419 -9.53 -29.85 -27.14
N THR A 420 -9.50 -30.28 -28.40
CA THR A 420 -10.69 -30.33 -29.26
C THR A 420 -11.83 -31.10 -28.62
N ALA A 421 -11.54 -32.27 -28.05
CA ALA A 421 -12.55 -33.08 -27.36
C ALA A 421 -13.07 -32.48 -26.04
N SER A 422 -12.31 -31.59 -25.40
CA SER A 422 -12.66 -31.01 -24.10
C SER A 422 -13.40 -29.66 -24.17
N ILE A 423 -13.33 -28.93 -25.28
CA ILE A 423 -13.96 -27.59 -25.39
C ILE A 423 -15.48 -27.66 -25.32
N ALA A 424 -16.10 -28.60 -26.02
CA ALA A 424 -17.56 -28.70 -26.10
C ALA A 424 -18.02 -30.19 -26.11
N PRO A 425 -17.77 -30.96 -25.03
CA PRO A 425 -18.04 -32.39 -25.02
C PRO A 425 -19.54 -32.73 -25.09
N ASP A 426 -20.38 -31.79 -24.76
CA ASP A 426 -21.85 -31.92 -24.75
C ASP A 426 -22.53 -31.36 -25.99
N ILE A 427 -21.77 -30.80 -26.94
CA ILE A 427 -22.30 -30.31 -28.22
C ILE A 427 -21.80 -31.20 -29.36
N TYR A 428 -22.72 -31.73 -30.13
CA TYR A 428 -22.34 -32.43 -31.36
C TYR A 428 -21.96 -31.40 -32.43
N ILE A 429 -20.65 -31.24 -32.64
CA ILE A 429 -20.08 -30.26 -33.56
C ILE A 429 -19.00 -30.90 -34.43
N ASN A 430 -18.86 -30.41 -35.66
CA ASN A 430 -17.76 -30.84 -36.52
C ASN A 430 -16.41 -30.49 -35.87
N PRO A 431 -15.51 -31.46 -35.63
CA PRO A 431 -14.21 -31.24 -35.02
C PRO A 431 -13.40 -30.11 -35.66
N ARG A 432 -13.48 -29.92 -36.97
CA ARG A 432 -12.79 -28.83 -37.67
C ARG A 432 -13.21 -27.43 -37.22
N ILE A 433 -14.45 -27.26 -36.76
CA ILE A 433 -14.92 -25.97 -36.22
C ILE A 433 -14.17 -25.70 -34.89
N VAL A 434 -14.09 -26.71 -34.04
CA VAL A 434 -13.37 -26.58 -32.74
C VAL A 434 -11.87 -26.38 -32.99
N GLU A 435 -11.29 -27.07 -33.95
CA GLU A 435 -9.90 -26.87 -34.40
C GLU A 435 -9.66 -25.41 -34.82
N SER A 436 -10.56 -24.83 -35.59
CA SER A 436 -10.49 -23.43 -36.03
C SER A 436 -10.56 -22.46 -34.83
N LEU A 437 -11.37 -22.77 -33.83
CA LEU A 437 -11.48 -21.95 -32.61
C LEU A 437 -10.22 -22.05 -31.76
N ILE A 438 -9.57 -23.20 -31.68
CA ILE A 438 -8.28 -23.34 -30.99
C ILE A 438 -7.21 -22.51 -31.72
N LEU A 439 -7.13 -22.58 -33.05
CA LEU A 439 -6.19 -21.77 -33.83
C LEU A 439 -6.45 -20.27 -33.66
N TRP A 440 -7.73 -19.87 -33.65
CA TRP A 440 -8.11 -18.49 -33.34
C TRP A 440 -7.64 -18.06 -31.95
N ALA A 441 -7.85 -18.87 -30.93
CA ALA A 441 -7.47 -18.56 -29.55
C ALA A 441 -5.95 -18.48 -29.34
N CYS A 442 -5.19 -19.33 -30.05
CA CYS A 442 -3.71 -19.31 -30.02
C CYS A 442 -3.12 -18.10 -30.75
N GLY A 443 -3.88 -17.50 -31.69
CA GLY A 443 -3.39 -16.40 -32.52
C GLY A 443 -2.33 -16.82 -33.52
N GLY A 444 -1.70 -15.83 -34.17
CA GLY A 444 -0.61 -16.01 -35.11
C GLY A 444 0.70 -15.43 -34.62
N ASN A 445 1.79 -15.67 -35.32
CA ASN A 445 3.06 -15.01 -35.04
C ASN A 445 3.23 -13.78 -35.93
N SER A 446 3.65 -12.66 -35.35
CA SER A 446 4.02 -11.47 -36.09
C SER A 446 5.33 -11.71 -36.84
N LEU A 447 5.23 -11.80 -38.15
CA LEU A 447 6.39 -11.90 -39.05
C LEU A 447 6.53 -10.59 -39.85
N ASN A 448 7.68 -9.94 -39.70
CA ASN A 448 8.02 -8.70 -40.45
C ASN A 448 7.03 -7.55 -40.28
N GLY A 449 6.50 -7.36 -39.06
CA GLY A 449 5.56 -6.26 -38.74
C GLY A 449 4.16 -6.45 -39.32
N LYS A 450 3.84 -7.62 -39.85
CA LYS A 450 2.48 -7.96 -40.28
C LYS A 450 1.61 -8.31 -39.08
N ARG A 451 0.28 -8.14 -39.27
CA ARG A 451 -0.72 -8.48 -38.24
C ARG A 451 -0.63 -9.95 -37.84
N ASP A 452 -0.70 -10.19 -36.55
CA ASP A 452 -0.62 -11.51 -35.91
C ASP A 452 -1.97 -12.01 -35.39
N LEU A 453 -3.02 -11.19 -35.48
CA LEU A 453 -4.34 -11.56 -35.02
C LEU A 453 -5.13 -12.33 -36.09
N ILE A 454 -5.76 -13.40 -35.65
CA ILE A 454 -6.72 -14.19 -36.44
C ILE A 454 -8.12 -13.77 -35.96
N HIS A 455 -9.00 -13.44 -36.90
CA HIS A 455 -10.41 -13.21 -36.63
C HIS A 455 -11.23 -14.37 -37.18
N CYS A 456 -12.25 -14.82 -36.47
CA CYS A 456 -13.06 -15.97 -36.84
C CYS A 456 -14.55 -15.61 -36.82
N GLY A 457 -15.29 -16.07 -37.85
CA GLY A 457 -16.73 -15.87 -37.92
C GLY A 457 -17.45 -17.23 -38.00
N ILE A 458 -18.48 -17.40 -37.16
CA ILE A 458 -19.36 -18.57 -37.16
C ILE A 458 -20.73 -18.16 -37.74
N LEU A 459 -21.00 -18.64 -38.94
CA LEU A 459 -22.26 -18.46 -39.62
C LEU A 459 -23.09 -19.73 -39.59
N GLY A 460 -24.36 -19.64 -39.30
CA GLY A 460 -25.26 -20.78 -39.28
C GLY A 460 -26.67 -20.39 -38.88
N ASP A 461 -27.64 -21.26 -39.12
CA ASP A 461 -29.03 -21.03 -38.80
C ASP A 461 -29.26 -20.88 -37.28
N ALA A 462 -30.40 -20.35 -36.92
CA ALA A 462 -30.81 -20.24 -35.51
C ALA A 462 -30.87 -21.65 -34.87
N GLN A 463 -30.60 -21.70 -33.53
CA GLN A 463 -30.71 -22.92 -32.72
C GLN A 463 -29.64 -24.01 -33.03
N LEU A 464 -28.56 -23.68 -33.69
CA LEU A 464 -27.42 -24.62 -33.94
C LEU A 464 -26.38 -24.64 -32.84
N GLY A 465 -26.65 -24.10 -31.66
CA GLY A 465 -25.72 -24.08 -30.51
C GLY A 465 -24.57 -23.09 -30.62
N LYS A 466 -24.62 -22.09 -31.55
CA LYS A 466 -23.56 -21.09 -31.71
C LYS A 466 -23.27 -20.33 -30.43
N SER A 467 -24.29 -19.75 -29.82
CA SER A 467 -24.15 -18.96 -28.58
C SER A 467 -23.59 -19.76 -27.42
N ASP A 468 -23.98 -21.04 -27.30
CA ASP A 468 -23.45 -21.93 -26.26
C ASP A 468 -21.96 -22.23 -26.46
N LEU A 469 -21.56 -22.45 -27.72
CA LEU A 469 -20.14 -22.62 -28.07
C LEU A 469 -19.32 -21.36 -27.77
N LEU A 470 -19.84 -20.18 -28.12
CA LEU A 470 -19.18 -18.90 -27.81
C LEU A 470 -19.02 -18.67 -26.29
N LEU A 471 -20.05 -19.00 -25.51
CA LEU A 471 -19.99 -18.90 -24.05
C LEU A 471 -18.99 -19.87 -23.42
N LYS A 472 -18.80 -21.07 -24.01
CA LYS A 472 -17.77 -21.99 -23.59
C LYS A 472 -16.36 -21.44 -23.88
N MET A 473 -16.16 -20.88 -25.08
CA MET A 473 -14.90 -20.21 -25.41
C MET A 473 -14.61 -19.03 -24.47
N TYR A 474 -15.61 -18.20 -24.17
CA TYR A 474 -15.51 -17.11 -23.20
C TYR A 474 -15.03 -17.59 -21.82
N LYS A 475 -15.63 -18.66 -21.30
CA LYS A 475 -15.28 -19.23 -19.99
C LYS A 475 -13.88 -19.87 -19.97
N LEU A 476 -13.39 -20.35 -21.10
CA LEU A 476 -12.07 -21.00 -21.22
C LEU A 476 -10.91 -20.00 -21.33
N LEU A 477 -11.18 -18.79 -21.81
CA LEU A 477 -10.14 -17.80 -22.14
C LEU A 477 -10.14 -16.66 -21.11
N PRO A 478 -9.23 -16.66 -20.14
CA PRO A 478 -9.15 -15.61 -19.12
C PRO A 478 -8.95 -14.24 -19.76
N GLY A 479 -9.63 -13.22 -19.21
CA GLY A 479 -9.55 -11.85 -19.71
C GLY A 479 -10.30 -11.58 -21.03
N SER A 480 -10.92 -12.61 -21.64
CA SER A 480 -11.73 -12.41 -22.85
C SER A 480 -12.98 -11.58 -22.58
N GLY A 481 -13.42 -10.84 -23.60
CA GLY A 481 -14.67 -10.09 -23.57
C GLY A 481 -15.80 -10.86 -24.25
N TYR A 482 -17.02 -10.73 -23.74
CA TYR A 482 -18.22 -11.26 -24.38
C TYR A 482 -19.32 -10.17 -24.43
N THR A 483 -19.89 -9.98 -25.60
CA THR A 483 -21.03 -9.06 -25.78
C THR A 483 -22.00 -9.59 -26.84
N VAL A 484 -23.20 -8.99 -26.87
CA VAL A 484 -24.26 -9.36 -27.83
C VAL A 484 -24.54 -8.17 -28.72
N GLY A 485 -24.53 -8.35 -30.05
CA GLY A 485 -24.61 -7.29 -31.02
C GLY A 485 -25.82 -6.35 -30.85
N ARG A 486 -27.01 -6.88 -30.51
CA ARG A 486 -28.20 -6.05 -30.28
C ARG A 486 -28.11 -5.06 -29.11
N ASN A 487 -27.22 -5.33 -28.14
CA ASN A 487 -27.06 -4.53 -26.92
C ASN A 487 -25.85 -3.59 -26.98
N THR A 488 -25.14 -3.56 -28.10
CA THR A 488 -23.94 -2.76 -28.28
C THR A 488 -24.20 -1.49 -29.05
N SER A 489 -23.40 -0.47 -28.80
CA SER A 489 -23.33 0.76 -29.59
C SER A 489 -21.89 1.04 -29.95
N GLY A 490 -21.65 1.79 -31.02
CA GLY A 490 -20.29 2.14 -31.44
C GLY A 490 -19.45 2.77 -30.33
N ALA A 491 -20.03 3.73 -29.59
CA ALA A 491 -19.38 4.33 -28.43
C ALA A 491 -19.09 3.32 -27.29
N GLY A 492 -20.01 2.38 -27.07
CA GLY A 492 -19.82 1.31 -26.08
C GLY A 492 -18.75 0.30 -26.50
N LEU A 493 -18.55 0.11 -27.79
CA LEU A 493 -17.51 -0.75 -28.35
C LEU A 493 -16.12 -0.09 -28.33
N THR A 494 -16.05 1.21 -28.56
CA THR A 494 -14.80 1.96 -28.79
C THR A 494 -14.45 2.89 -27.64
N ILE A 495 -14.85 4.15 -27.72
CA ILE A 495 -14.59 5.18 -26.71
C ILE A 495 -15.90 5.89 -26.40
N ALA A 496 -16.26 5.97 -25.14
CA ALA A 496 -17.41 6.70 -24.64
C ALA A 496 -16.97 7.88 -23.79
N MET A 497 -17.77 8.96 -23.74
CA MET A 497 -17.56 10.04 -22.78
C MET A 497 -18.32 9.74 -21.50
N VAL A 498 -17.65 9.79 -20.35
CA VAL A 498 -18.26 9.58 -19.03
C VAL A 498 -18.12 10.82 -18.16
N LYS A 499 -19.10 11.04 -17.32
CA LYS A 499 -19.13 12.15 -16.37
C LYS A 499 -18.56 11.66 -15.03
N LEU A 500 -17.60 12.39 -14.48
CA LEU A 500 -17.07 12.16 -13.14
C LEU A 500 -17.91 12.85 -12.06
N TYR A 501 -17.61 12.57 -10.80
CA TYR A 501 -18.29 13.10 -9.62
C TYR A 501 -18.41 14.65 -9.61
N ASN A 502 -17.38 15.34 -10.10
CA ASN A 502 -17.32 16.80 -10.17
C ASN A 502 -17.95 17.41 -11.44
N GLY A 503 -18.52 16.57 -12.30
CA GLY A 503 -19.14 16.99 -13.55
C GLY A 503 -18.22 17.03 -14.76
N THR A 504 -16.92 16.80 -14.61
CA THR A 504 -15.95 16.74 -15.72
C THR A 504 -16.27 15.56 -16.63
N MET A 505 -16.21 15.79 -17.94
CA MET A 505 -16.38 14.74 -18.94
C MET A 505 -15.02 14.24 -19.39
N ILE A 506 -14.76 12.92 -19.23
CA ILE A 506 -13.51 12.28 -19.66
C ILE A 506 -13.80 11.10 -20.59
N PRO A 507 -12.84 10.78 -21.50
CA PRO A 507 -12.98 9.61 -22.37
C PRO A 507 -12.79 8.32 -21.58
N LYS A 508 -13.70 7.35 -21.78
CA LYS A 508 -13.67 6.01 -21.20
C LYS A 508 -13.47 4.98 -22.30
N ALA A 509 -12.59 4.01 -22.03
CA ALA A 509 -12.45 2.83 -22.89
C ALA A 509 -13.77 2.08 -23.00
N GLY A 510 -14.16 1.75 -24.22
CA GLY A 510 -15.23 0.82 -24.52
C GLY A 510 -14.77 -0.63 -24.48
N PHE A 511 -15.62 -1.51 -25.00
CA PHE A 511 -15.41 -2.96 -24.95
C PHE A 511 -14.06 -3.40 -25.53
N PHE A 512 -13.68 -2.96 -26.72
CA PHE A 512 -12.44 -3.39 -27.35
C PHE A 512 -11.18 -2.88 -26.65
N PRO A 513 -11.02 -1.59 -26.33
CA PRO A 513 -9.84 -1.12 -25.64
C PRO A 513 -9.64 -1.76 -24.25
N GLN A 514 -10.73 -2.09 -23.53
CA GLN A 514 -10.66 -2.78 -22.23
C GLN A 514 -10.11 -4.21 -22.33
N HIS A 515 -10.25 -4.84 -23.48
CA HIS A 515 -9.79 -6.22 -23.74
C HIS A 515 -8.58 -6.29 -24.66
N THR A 516 -7.83 -5.20 -24.79
CA THR A 516 -6.57 -5.20 -25.58
C THR A 516 -5.63 -6.31 -25.10
N GLY A 517 -5.16 -7.14 -26.03
CA GLY A 517 -4.34 -8.32 -25.71
C GLY A 517 -5.13 -9.59 -25.39
N HIS A 518 -6.46 -9.50 -25.34
CA HIS A 518 -7.36 -10.62 -25.03
C HIS A 518 -8.40 -10.83 -26.13
N PRO A 519 -8.93 -12.06 -26.27
CA PRO A 519 -10.00 -12.34 -27.23
C PRO A 519 -11.29 -11.58 -26.94
N CYS A 520 -11.95 -11.11 -28.00
CA CYS A 520 -13.27 -10.49 -27.93
C CYS A 520 -14.28 -11.32 -28.70
N ILE A 521 -15.41 -11.59 -28.06
CA ILE A 521 -16.48 -12.43 -28.60
C ILE A 521 -17.75 -11.62 -28.76
N ILE A 522 -18.33 -11.60 -29.96
CA ILE A 522 -19.57 -10.91 -30.25
C ILE A 522 -20.59 -11.91 -30.81
N ASP A 523 -21.65 -12.14 -30.04
CA ASP A 523 -22.77 -12.95 -30.49
C ASP A 523 -23.84 -12.11 -31.15
N GLU A 524 -24.67 -12.71 -32.02
CA GLU A 524 -25.74 -12.05 -32.75
C GLU A 524 -25.27 -10.77 -33.49
N ILE A 525 -24.11 -10.84 -34.18
CA ILE A 525 -23.57 -9.68 -34.92
C ILE A 525 -24.59 -9.17 -36.00
N ASP A 526 -25.40 -10.06 -36.54
CA ASP A 526 -26.47 -9.75 -37.50
C ASP A 526 -27.55 -8.83 -36.94
N LYS A 527 -27.64 -8.68 -35.61
CA LYS A 527 -28.60 -7.78 -34.93
C LYS A 527 -27.95 -6.46 -34.47
N MET A 528 -26.68 -6.27 -34.74
CA MET A 528 -25.97 -5.02 -34.49
C MET A 528 -26.45 -3.95 -35.51
N LYS A 529 -26.50 -2.70 -35.10
CA LYS A 529 -26.79 -1.61 -36.01
C LYS A 529 -25.70 -1.47 -37.06
N LYS A 530 -26.08 -1.20 -38.28
CA LYS A 530 -25.14 -1.10 -39.40
C LYS A 530 -24.04 -0.06 -39.20
N GLU A 531 -24.37 1.04 -38.52
CA GLU A 531 -23.41 2.11 -38.18
C GLU A 531 -22.30 1.62 -37.24
N ASP A 532 -22.62 0.66 -36.37
CA ASP A 532 -21.70 0.14 -35.33
C ASP A 532 -20.77 -0.96 -35.89
N HIS A 533 -21.08 -1.55 -37.04
CA HIS A 533 -20.22 -2.54 -37.71
C HIS A 533 -18.87 -1.96 -38.10
N ASN A 534 -18.82 -0.66 -38.47
CA ASN A 534 -17.57 0.01 -38.82
C ASN A 534 -16.55 -0.03 -37.67
N SER A 535 -17.01 0.01 -36.41
CA SER A 535 -16.15 -0.12 -35.24
C SER A 535 -15.48 -1.48 -35.16
N CYS A 536 -16.19 -2.55 -35.52
CA CYS A 536 -15.60 -3.90 -35.60
C CYS A 536 -14.56 -3.99 -36.71
N LEU A 537 -14.86 -3.41 -37.89
CA LEU A 537 -13.95 -3.39 -39.04
C LEU A 537 -12.65 -2.62 -38.71
N GLU A 538 -12.78 -1.44 -38.10
CA GLU A 538 -11.61 -0.64 -37.67
C GLU A 538 -10.69 -1.44 -36.73
N VAL A 539 -11.26 -2.12 -35.74
CA VAL A 539 -10.51 -2.96 -34.80
C VAL A 539 -9.84 -4.13 -35.52
N MET A 540 -10.53 -4.78 -36.43
CA MET A 540 -9.98 -5.92 -37.20
C MET A 540 -8.86 -5.50 -38.15
N GLU A 541 -8.95 -4.32 -38.76
CA GLU A 541 -7.99 -3.83 -39.74
C GLU A 541 -6.85 -3.04 -39.14
N GLN A 542 -7.15 -2.09 -38.27
CA GLN A 542 -6.16 -1.14 -37.77
C GLN A 542 -5.61 -1.51 -36.39
N GLN A 543 -6.28 -2.40 -35.65
CA GLN A 543 -5.93 -2.77 -34.28
C GLN A 543 -5.88 -1.54 -33.33
N THR A 544 -6.58 -0.51 -33.68
CA THR A 544 -6.78 0.73 -32.92
C THR A 544 -8.21 1.21 -33.06
N THR A 545 -8.62 2.03 -32.15
CA THR A 545 -9.86 2.80 -32.28
C THR A 545 -9.59 4.26 -32.00
N SER A 546 -10.21 5.13 -32.76
CA SER A 546 -9.99 6.58 -32.68
C SER A 546 -11.27 7.35 -32.51
N GLN A 547 -11.25 8.37 -31.66
CA GLN A 547 -12.34 9.30 -31.50
C GLN A 547 -11.81 10.72 -31.68
N ALA A 548 -12.38 11.47 -32.63
CA ALA A 548 -12.11 12.89 -32.79
C ALA A 548 -12.72 13.67 -31.61
N LYS A 549 -11.93 14.50 -30.96
CA LYS A 549 -12.41 15.38 -29.88
C LYS A 549 -12.83 16.71 -30.51
N ALA A 550 -14.12 17.02 -30.42
CA ALA A 550 -14.62 18.32 -30.89
C ALA A 550 -13.97 19.46 -30.07
N GLY A 551 -13.30 20.39 -30.75
CA GLY A 551 -12.79 21.62 -30.18
C GLY A 551 -11.32 21.65 -29.75
N THR A 552 -10.56 20.57 -29.83
CA THR A 552 -9.14 20.53 -29.39
C THR A 552 -8.13 20.14 -30.46
N GLY A 553 -8.56 19.88 -31.70
CA GLY A 553 -7.66 19.58 -32.83
C GLY A 553 -6.90 18.25 -32.74
N GLY A 554 -7.08 17.46 -31.67
CA GLY A 554 -6.47 16.15 -31.45
C GLY A 554 -7.52 15.05 -31.28
N GLY A 555 -7.29 13.86 -31.84
CA GLY A 555 -8.07 12.65 -31.59
C GLY A 555 -7.42 11.76 -30.53
N LEU A 556 -8.22 11.10 -29.70
CA LEU A 556 -7.74 10.02 -28.84
C LEU A 556 -7.72 8.71 -29.65
N THR A 557 -6.58 8.06 -29.71
CA THR A 557 -6.43 6.74 -30.33
C THR A 557 -6.00 5.75 -29.26
N LEU A 558 -6.78 4.66 -29.13
CA LEU A 558 -6.48 3.57 -28.18
C LEU A 558 -6.13 2.29 -28.94
N PRO A 559 -5.19 1.47 -28.43
CA PRO A 559 -4.91 0.18 -29.00
C PRO A 559 -6.08 -0.78 -28.76
N THR A 560 -6.38 -1.62 -29.77
CA THR A 560 -7.44 -2.65 -29.71
C THR A 560 -6.94 -3.95 -30.36
N LYS A 561 -5.81 -4.45 -29.87
CA LYS A 561 -5.25 -5.73 -30.33
C LYS A 561 -6.05 -6.90 -29.76
N CYS A 562 -7.23 -7.14 -30.34
CA CYS A 562 -8.16 -8.16 -29.89
C CYS A 562 -8.47 -9.14 -31.04
N PRO A 563 -8.17 -10.43 -30.91
CA PRO A 563 -8.70 -11.42 -31.84
C PRO A 563 -10.22 -11.51 -31.67
N LEU A 564 -10.98 -11.28 -32.75
CA LEU A 564 -12.42 -11.29 -32.73
C LEU A 564 -12.97 -12.66 -33.10
N LEU A 565 -13.95 -13.14 -32.32
CA LEU A 565 -14.82 -14.25 -32.65
C LEU A 565 -16.25 -13.74 -32.75
N ILE A 566 -16.83 -13.79 -33.92
CA ILE A 566 -18.18 -13.27 -34.15
C ILE A 566 -19.11 -14.40 -34.56
N ALA A 567 -20.37 -14.34 -34.13
CA ALA A 567 -21.38 -15.26 -34.58
C ALA A 567 -22.68 -14.54 -34.97
N GLY A 568 -23.36 -15.09 -35.98
CA GLY A 568 -24.63 -14.57 -36.47
C GLY A 568 -25.28 -15.47 -37.47
N ASN A 569 -26.41 -15.02 -37.96
CA ASN A 569 -27.16 -15.69 -39.02
C ASN A 569 -26.72 -15.18 -40.40
N PRO A 570 -26.70 -16.04 -41.43
CA PRO A 570 -26.34 -15.61 -42.77
C PRO A 570 -27.43 -14.75 -43.38
N LYS A 571 -27.05 -13.73 -44.16
CA LYS A 571 -27.92 -12.88 -44.92
C LYS A 571 -28.85 -13.67 -45.81
N ASN A 572 -30.17 -13.40 -45.73
CA ASN A 572 -31.18 -14.16 -46.47
C ASN A 572 -31.13 -15.68 -46.25
N GLY A 573 -30.62 -16.14 -45.11
CA GLY A 573 -30.52 -17.53 -44.75
C GLY A 573 -29.49 -18.35 -45.58
N LYS A 574 -28.59 -17.70 -46.33
CA LYS A 574 -27.62 -18.39 -47.18
C LYS A 574 -26.27 -17.71 -47.21
N PHE A 575 -25.21 -18.47 -47.00
CA PHE A 575 -23.84 -18.01 -47.22
C PHE A 575 -23.57 -17.80 -48.70
N ASN A 576 -23.05 -16.63 -49.07
CA ASN A 576 -22.62 -16.35 -50.44
C ASN A 576 -21.12 -16.13 -50.54
N PRO A 577 -20.36 -17.08 -51.11
CA PRO A 577 -18.89 -16.97 -51.22
C PRO A 577 -18.45 -15.85 -52.18
N LYS A 578 -19.35 -15.26 -52.94
CA LYS A 578 -19.06 -14.16 -53.88
C LYS A 578 -19.05 -12.79 -53.22
N TYR A 579 -19.47 -12.66 -51.94
CA TYR A 579 -19.37 -11.41 -51.24
C TYR A 579 -17.91 -11.04 -50.95
N PRO A 580 -17.52 -9.76 -51.05
CA PRO A 580 -16.14 -9.31 -50.92
C PRO A 580 -15.49 -9.66 -49.58
N THR A 581 -16.28 -9.65 -48.52
CA THR A 581 -15.79 -10.00 -47.19
C THR A 581 -16.71 -11.01 -46.50
N VAL A 582 -16.17 -11.66 -45.46
CA VAL A 582 -16.98 -12.55 -44.60
C VAL A 582 -18.10 -11.76 -43.92
N MET A 583 -17.84 -10.51 -43.60
CA MET A 583 -18.83 -9.62 -42.95
C MET A 583 -20.04 -9.38 -43.85
N ASP A 584 -19.91 -9.31 -45.15
CA ASP A 584 -21.02 -9.11 -46.09
C ASP A 584 -22.02 -10.28 -46.14
N ASN A 585 -21.63 -11.43 -45.58
CA ASN A 585 -22.50 -12.59 -45.47
C ASN A 585 -23.39 -12.59 -44.23
N PHE A 586 -23.11 -11.74 -43.27
CA PHE A 586 -24.08 -11.54 -42.17
C PHE A 586 -25.26 -10.71 -42.62
N ASP A 587 -26.40 -10.90 -41.99
CA ASP A 587 -27.59 -10.11 -42.25
C ASP A 587 -27.47 -8.75 -41.54
N MET A 588 -26.68 -7.88 -42.15
CA MET A 588 -26.25 -6.60 -41.59
C MET A 588 -26.91 -5.44 -42.31
#